data_702660b913d4b976a7e9eb1222a79a16
#
_entry.id   702660b913d4b976a7e9eb1222a79a16
#
_cell.length_a   1.000
_cell.length_b   1.000
_cell.length_c   1.000
_cell.angle_alpha   90.00
_cell.angle_beta   90.00
_cell.angle_gamma   90.00
#
_symmetry.space_group_name_H-M   'P 1'
#
loop_
_entity.id
_entity.type
_entity.pdbx_description
1 polymer ?
#
loop_
_entity_poly.entity_id
_entity_poly.type
_entity_poly.pdbx_seq_one_letter_code
_entity_poly.pdbx_strand_id
1 'polypeptide(L)'
;MKIVAVTSCPTGIAHTYMAAEALEQAAKDAGHEIRVETQGAAGAEAVADTDIAGADAVVFAADVEVRNRDRFAGKPLVQTSVKRAINDASGLIAEAEAAARTG
;
A
#
# COMPACT_ATOMS: atom_id res chain seq x y z
N MET A 1 -3.69 -13.94 -1.90
CA MET A 1 -2.69 -13.04 -2.51
C MET A 1 -2.05 -12.20 -1.41
N LYS A 2 -0.78 -11.90 -1.53
CA LYS A 2 -0.06 -11.06 -0.58
C LYS A 2 0.20 -9.69 -1.18
N ILE A 3 -0.19 -8.64 -0.46
CA ILE A 3 -0.07 -7.25 -0.91
C ILE A 3 0.82 -6.49 0.07
N VAL A 4 1.67 -5.63 -0.46
CA VAL A 4 2.45 -4.66 0.33
C VAL A 4 1.99 -3.28 -0.10
N ALA A 5 1.70 -2.42 0.85
CA ALA A 5 1.26 -1.06 0.58
C ALA A 5 2.13 -0.05 1.32
N VAL A 6 2.30 1.13 0.72
CA VAL A 6 2.97 2.26 1.34
C VAL A 6 2.00 3.44 1.32
N THR A 7 1.81 4.08 2.47
CA THR A 7 1.01 5.29 2.57
C THR A 7 1.89 6.46 3.00
N SER A 8 1.73 7.62 2.37
CA SER A 8 2.51 8.80 2.68
C SER A 8 1.72 10.06 2.34
N CYS A 9 1.61 10.97 3.29
CA CYS A 9 0.89 12.23 3.13
C CYS A 9 1.69 13.37 3.74
N PRO A 10 1.83 14.52 3.05
CA PRO A 10 2.62 15.64 3.57
C PRO A 10 1.95 16.40 4.72
N THR A 11 0.63 16.30 4.86
CA THR A 11 -0.14 17.16 5.76
C THR A 11 -0.62 16.49 7.03
N GLY A 12 -0.43 15.19 7.20
CA GLY A 12 -0.89 14.62 8.45
C GLY A 12 -0.73 13.13 8.62
N ILE A 13 -0.31 12.79 9.82
CA ILE A 13 -0.18 11.43 10.28
C ILE A 13 -1.53 10.71 10.23
N ALA A 14 -2.61 11.44 10.61
CA ALA A 14 -3.95 10.85 10.68
C ALA A 14 -4.41 10.28 9.33
N HIS A 15 -4.21 11.02 8.24
CA HIS A 15 -4.61 10.55 6.91
C HIS A 15 -3.83 9.31 6.49
N THR A 16 -2.55 9.26 6.82
CA THR A 16 -1.70 8.10 6.54
C THR A 16 -2.23 6.85 7.24
N TYR A 17 -2.58 6.98 8.51
CA TYR A 17 -3.14 5.85 9.27
C TYR A 17 -4.54 5.47 8.80
N MET A 18 -5.37 6.42 8.44
CA MET A 18 -6.70 6.15 7.90
C MET A 18 -6.62 5.35 6.60
N ALA A 19 -5.70 5.72 5.72
CA ALA A 19 -5.47 4.99 4.48
C ALA A 19 -4.96 3.58 4.75
N ALA A 20 -4.01 3.43 5.68
CA ALA A 20 -3.47 2.13 6.05
C ALA A 20 -4.57 1.21 6.58
N GLU A 21 -5.40 1.71 7.49
CA GLU A 21 -6.50 0.94 8.08
C GLU A 21 -7.53 0.54 7.03
N ALA A 22 -7.89 1.47 6.14
CA ALA A 22 -8.86 1.17 5.08
C ALA A 22 -8.34 0.09 4.12
N LEU A 23 -7.05 0.15 3.76
CA LEU A 23 -6.43 -0.85 2.91
C LEU A 23 -6.37 -2.21 3.59
N GLU A 24 -6.01 -2.24 4.87
CA GLU A 24 -5.98 -3.48 5.65
C GLU A 24 -7.35 -4.15 5.70
N GLN A 25 -8.39 -3.37 5.97
CA GLN A 25 -9.74 -3.90 6.05
C GLN A 25 -10.22 -4.42 4.69
N ALA A 26 -9.99 -3.66 3.63
CA ALA A 26 -10.39 -4.07 2.29
C ALA A 26 -9.67 -5.34 1.84
N ALA A 27 -8.39 -5.47 2.15
CA ALA A 27 -7.63 -6.68 1.81
C ALA A 27 -8.14 -7.90 2.57
N LYS A 28 -8.42 -7.74 3.86
CA LYS A 28 -8.98 -8.82 4.67
C LYS A 28 -10.35 -9.27 4.14
N ASP A 29 -11.20 -8.32 3.79
CA ASP A 29 -12.53 -8.61 3.24
C ASP A 29 -12.44 -9.38 1.93
N ALA A 30 -11.39 -9.15 1.16
CA ALA A 30 -11.13 -9.85 -0.09
C ALA A 30 -10.35 -11.17 0.10
N GLY A 31 -9.98 -11.51 1.32
CA GLY A 31 -9.26 -12.73 1.62
C GLY A 31 -7.76 -12.66 1.37
N HIS A 32 -7.18 -11.47 1.35
CA HIS A 32 -5.76 -11.26 1.11
C HIS A 32 -4.97 -10.96 2.37
N GLU A 33 -3.68 -11.26 2.33
CA GLU A 33 -2.74 -10.84 3.36
C GLU A 33 -2.14 -9.50 2.92
N ILE A 34 -2.02 -8.57 3.84
CA ILE A 34 -1.47 -7.25 3.53
C ILE A 34 -0.53 -6.76 4.63
N ARG A 35 0.53 -6.07 4.23
CA ARG A 35 1.43 -5.33 5.11
C ARG A 35 1.49 -3.89 4.61
N VAL A 36 1.34 -2.95 5.52
CA VAL A 36 1.35 -1.51 5.19
C VAL A 36 2.50 -0.81 5.89
N GLU A 37 3.29 -0.07 5.10
CA GLU A 37 4.31 0.83 5.62
C GLU A 37 3.75 2.25 5.58
N THR A 38 3.78 2.95 6.72
CA THR A 38 3.40 4.36 6.79
C THR A 38 4.65 5.22 6.78
N GLN A 39 4.75 6.14 5.85
CA GLN A 39 5.88 7.07 5.74
C GLN A 39 5.44 8.48 6.12
N GLY A 40 6.39 9.31 6.51
CA GLY A 40 6.10 10.69 6.90
C GLY A 40 5.79 10.88 8.37
N ALA A 41 5.65 9.81 9.14
CA ALA A 41 5.43 9.85 10.58
C ALA A 41 6.67 9.38 11.32
N ALA A 42 6.97 9.99 12.47
CA ALA A 42 8.03 9.52 13.33
C ALA A 42 7.67 8.13 13.86
N GLY A 43 8.61 7.20 13.79
CA GLY A 43 8.38 5.84 14.27
C GLY A 43 7.61 4.93 13.32
N ALA A 44 7.44 5.35 12.08
CA ALA A 44 6.82 4.49 11.07
C ALA A 44 7.65 3.22 10.86
N GLU A 45 6.98 2.07 10.79
CA GLU A 45 7.64 0.81 10.57
C GLU A 45 7.74 0.51 9.07
N ALA A 46 8.93 0.15 8.61
CA ALA A 46 9.13 -0.30 7.25
C ALA A 46 8.68 -1.76 7.13
N VAL A 47 8.11 -2.13 6.00
CA VAL A 47 7.82 -3.54 5.72
C VAL A 47 9.14 -4.30 5.57
N ALA A 48 9.15 -5.54 6.01
CA ALA A 48 10.34 -6.38 5.92
C ALA A 48 10.65 -6.75 4.47
N ASP A 49 11.93 -6.93 4.16
CA ASP A 49 12.35 -7.35 2.81
C ASP A 49 11.71 -8.68 2.41
N THR A 50 11.49 -9.57 3.37
CA THR A 50 10.82 -10.85 3.11
C THR A 50 9.37 -10.66 2.71
N ASP A 51 8.68 -9.66 3.27
CA ASP A 51 7.32 -9.34 2.89
C ASP A 51 7.26 -8.80 1.46
N ILE A 52 8.23 -7.97 1.10
CA ILE A 52 8.32 -7.43 -0.27
C ILE A 52 8.61 -8.55 -1.25
N ALA A 53 9.56 -9.42 -0.96
CA ALA A 53 9.92 -10.53 -1.84
C ALA A 53 8.75 -11.47 -2.12
N GLY A 54 7.90 -11.69 -1.11
CA GLY A 54 6.72 -12.55 -1.23
C GLY A 54 5.48 -11.85 -1.75
N ALA A 55 5.51 -10.54 -2.00
CA ALA A 55 4.34 -9.80 -2.42
C ALA A 55 3.96 -10.09 -3.87
N ASP A 56 2.67 -10.24 -4.12
CA ASP A 56 2.11 -10.41 -5.46
C ASP A 56 1.85 -9.06 -6.12
N ALA A 57 1.61 -8.01 -5.32
CA ALA A 57 1.37 -6.66 -5.80
C ALA A 57 1.80 -5.64 -4.75
N VAL A 58 2.09 -4.43 -5.21
CA VAL A 58 2.47 -3.30 -4.37
C VAL A 58 1.54 -2.13 -4.65
N VAL A 59 1.08 -1.46 -3.61
CA VAL A 59 0.22 -0.28 -3.70
C VAL A 59 0.92 0.92 -3.06
N PHE A 60 1.07 2.00 -3.81
CA PHE A 60 1.53 3.27 -3.28
C PHE A 60 0.33 4.21 -3.19
N ALA A 61 -0.17 4.42 -1.98
CA ALA A 61 -1.21 5.41 -1.69
C ALA A 61 -0.52 6.63 -1.09
N ALA A 62 0.05 7.47 -1.93
CA ALA A 62 0.96 8.52 -1.51
C ALA A 62 0.73 9.82 -2.27
N ASP A 63 0.69 10.94 -1.53
CA ASP A 63 0.58 12.28 -2.09
C ASP A 63 1.95 12.94 -2.25
N VAL A 64 2.98 12.30 -1.71
CA VAL A 64 4.38 12.67 -1.89
C VAL A 64 5.17 11.46 -2.36
N GLU A 65 6.38 11.67 -2.84
CA GLU A 65 7.20 10.58 -3.33
C GLU A 65 7.49 9.56 -2.24
N VAL A 66 7.31 8.28 -2.57
CA VAL A 66 7.60 7.18 -1.65
C VAL A 66 9.12 7.04 -1.49
N ARG A 67 9.58 7.02 -0.24
CA ARG A 67 11.01 6.84 0.06
C ARG A 67 11.41 5.38 -0.12
N ASN A 68 12.63 5.18 -0.61
CA ASN A 68 13.21 3.85 -0.81
C ASN A 68 12.35 2.96 -1.73
N ARG A 69 11.75 3.57 -2.75
CA ARG A 69 10.86 2.85 -3.67
C ARG A 69 11.56 1.77 -4.48
N ASP A 70 12.88 1.83 -4.58
CA ASP A 70 13.68 0.84 -5.32
C ASP A 70 13.52 -0.58 -4.76
N ARG A 71 13.16 -0.70 -3.48
CA ARG A 71 12.88 -1.99 -2.85
C ARG A 71 11.77 -2.76 -3.56
N PHE A 72 10.87 -2.05 -4.22
CA PHE A 72 9.68 -2.62 -4.86
C PHE A 72 9.87 -2.84 -6.36
N ALA A 73 11.07 -2.62 -6.87
CA ALA A 73 11.36 -2.80 -8.29
C ALA A 73 11.03 -4.22 -8.75
N GLY A 74 10.43 -4.32 -9.93
CA GLY A 74 10.06 -5.61 -10.50
C GLY A 74 8.73 -6.18 -10.02
N LYS A 75 8.05 -5.51 -9.10
CA LYS A 75 6.73 -5.94 -8.63
C LYS A 75 5.62 -5.17 -9.36
N PRO A 76 4.46 -5.81 -9.58
CA PRO A 76 3.30 -5.08 -10.08
C PRO A 76 2.93 -3.95 -9.12
N LEU A 77 2.79 -2.74 -9.65
CA LEU A 77 2.59 -1.54 -8.84
C LEU A 77 1.32 -0.80 -9.23
N VAL A 78 0.51 -0.45 -8.24
CA VAL A 78 -0.60 0.49 -8.38
C VAL A 78 -0.23 1.73 -7.59
N GLN A 79 -0.22 2.87 -8.24
CA GLN A 79 0.10 4.14 -7.58
C GLN A 79 -1.10 5.06 -7.61
N THR A 80 -1.46 5.63 -6.46
CA THR A 80 -2.63 6.48 -6.32
C THR A 80 -2.45 7.46 -5.15
N SER A 81 -3.50 8.21 -4.83
CA SER A 81 -3.50 9.16 -3.73
C SER A 81 -3.93 8.51 -2.42
N VAL A 82 -3.57 9.15 -1.31
CA VAL A 82 -4.05 8.77 0.03
C VAL A 82 -5.57 8.86 0.10
N LYS A 83 -6.15 9.90 -0.50
CA LYS A 83 -7.61 10.10 -0.52
C LYS A 83 -8.32 8.92 -1.15
N ARG A 84 -7.82 8.40 -2.25
CA ARG A 84 -8.44 7.24 -2.89
C ARG A 84 -8.39 6.00 -2.00
N ALA A 85 -7.27 5.78 -1.31
CA ALA A 85 -7.15 4.66 -0.39
C ALA A 85 -8.15 4.73 0.74
N ILE A 86 -8.46 5.94 1.22
CA ILE A 86 -9.46 6.14 2.27
C ILE A 86 -10.88 5.93 1.74
N ASN A 87 -11.19 6.47 0.57
CA ASN A 87 -12.57 6.51 0.05
C ASN A 87 -12.94 5.30 -0.81
N ASP A 88 -11.96 4.63 -1.41
CA ASP A 88 -12.20 3.53 -2.34
C ASP A 88 -11.15 2.43 -2.18
N ALA A 89 -10.91 2.01 -0.96
CA ALA A 89 -9.92 0.97 -0.67
C ALA A 89 -10.25 -0.34 -1.39
N SER A 90 -11.51 -0.73 -1.45
CA SER A 90 -11.94 -1.96 -2.14
C SER A 90 -11.61 -1.92 -3.63
N GLY A 91 -11.87 -0.79 -4.29
CA GLY A 91 -11.51 -0.60 -5.70
C GLY A 91 -10.02 -0.65 -5.92
N LEU A 92 -9.25 -0.08 -4.99
CA LEU A 92 -7.79 -0.09 -5.05
C LEU A 92 -7.23 -1.51 -4.89
N ILE A 93 -7.79 -2.29 -3.98
CA ILE A 93 -7.40 -3.70 -3.80
C ILE A 93 -7.73 -4.51 -5.07
N ALA A 94 -8.88 -4.25 -5.70
CA ALA A 94 -9.24 -4.88 -6.96
C ALA A 94 -8.24 -4.55 -8.08
N GLU A 95 -7.76 -3.32 -8.15
CA GLU A 95 -6.71 -2.94 -9.10
C GLU A 95 -5.40 -3.65 -8.82
N ALA A 96 -5.05 -3.81 -7.54
CA ALA A 96 -3.85 -4.56 -7.16
C ALA A 96 -3.95 -6.02 -7.61
N GLU A 97 -5.11 -6.64 -7.45
CA GLU A 97 -5.36 -8.00 -7.94
C GLU A 97 -5.18 -8.09 -9.45
N ALA A 98 -5.74 -7.14 -10.19
CA ALA A 98 -5.61 -7.10 -11.64
C ALA A 98 -4.16 -6.91 -12.07
N ALA A 99 -3.41 -6.04 -11.40
CA ALA A 99 -2.00 -5.82 -11.68
C ALA A 99 -1.17 -7.09 -11.45
N ALA A 100 -1.47 -7.82 -10.39
CA ALA A 100 -0.79 -9.07 -10.07
C ALA A 100 -1.03 -10.15 -11.14
N ARG A 101 -2.23 -10.19 -11.71
CA ARG A 101 -2.58 -11.17 -12.75
C ARG A 101 -1.92 -10.86 -14.10
N THR A 102 -1.72 -9.58 -14.40
CA THR A 102 -1.17 -9.15 -15.68
C THR A 102 0.33 -8.89 -15.64
N GLY A 103 0.87 -8.80 -14.44
CA GLY A 103 2.30 -8.53 -14.23
C GLY A 103 3.21 -9.77 -14.20
#